data_786eb3670814a8271bca13ffac04aea2
#
_entry.id   786eb3670814a8271bca13ffac04aea2
#
_cell.length_a   1.000
_cell.length_b   1.000
_cell.length_c   1.000
_cell.angle_alpha   90.00
_cell.angle_beta   90.00
_cell.angle_gamma   90.00
#
_symmetry.space_group_name_H-M   'P 1'
#
loop_
_entity.id
_entity.type
_entity.pdbx_description
1 polymer ?
#
loop_
_entity_poly.entity_id
_entity_poly.type
_entity_poly.pdbx_seq_one_letter_code
_entity_poly.pdbx_strand_id
1 'polypeptide(L)'
;VEGKHDAELVERVWGHDLRVDGVVVEPLDGVDGLAERIAEFGPAPHRRLGVLVDHLIAGSKESRLVQALRSPYVLVTGHPYVDIWQAVRPAAVGIHGWPEVPRGVPWKEGVCRALGWVDRRGIPDPAQSWCRVLDSV
;
A
#
# COMPACT_ATOMS: atom_id res chain seq x y z
N VAL A 1 3.08 5.42 4.89
CA VAL A 1 2.80 4.33 3.93
C VAL A 1 2.88 4.86 2.50
N GLU A 2 3.16 4.00 1.53
CA GLU A 2 3.42 4.43 0.15
C GLU A 2 2.21 5.08 -0.51
N GLY A 3 1.03 4.47 -0.45
CA GLY A 3 -0.15 4.95 -1.13
C GLY A 3 -1.36 5.20 -0.24
N LYS A 4 -2.39 5.82 -0.84
CA LYS A 4 -3.65 6.11 -0.17
C LYS A 4 -4.38 4.83 0.26
N HIS A 5 -4.44 3.82 -0.61
CA HIS A 5 -5.11 2.55 -0.29
C HIS A 5 -4.39 1.80 0.83
N ASP A 6 -3.06 1.89 0.88
CA ASP A 6 -2.26 1.38 2.00
C ASP A 6 -2.67 2.03 3.31
N ALA A 7 -2.78 3.36 3.33
CA ALA A 7 -3.19 4.10 4.51
C ALA A 7 -4.59 3.69 4.98
N GLU A 8 -5.53 3.60 4.07
CA GLU A 8 -6.91 3.22 4.38
C GLU A 8 -7.01 1.78 4.91
N LEU A 9 -6.24 0.84 4.35
CA LEU A 9 -6.21 -0.53 4.84
C LEU A 9 -5.57 -0.64 6.23
N VAL A 10 -4.44 0.03 6.43
CA VAL A 10 -3.75 0.06 7.75
C VAL A 10 -4.67 0.65 8.81
N GLU A 11 -5.34 1.75 8.52
CA GLU A 11 -6.32 2.36 9.41
C GLU A 11 -7.52 1.43 9.68
N ARG A 12 -7.98 0.71 8.68
CA ARG A 12 -9.11 -0.24 8.82
C ARG A 12 -8.76 -1.39 9.76
N VAL A 13 -7.55 -1.93 9.65
CA VAL A 13 -7.13 -3.12 10.41
C VAL A 13 -6.60 -2.76 11.80
N TRP A 14 -5.79 -1.72 11.91
CA TRP A 14 -5.07 -1.38 13.14
C TRP A 14 -5.34 0.02 13.68
N GLY A 15 -6.25 0.77 13.08
CA GLY A 15 -6.46 2.17 13.42
C GLY A 15 -6.76 2.42 14.90
N HIS A 16 -7.48 1.49 15.56
CA HIS A 16 -7.73 1.60 17.00
C HIS A 16 -6.42 1.55 17.80
N ASP A 17 -5.62 0.54 17.57
CA ASP A 17 -4.36 0.33 18.30
C ASP A 17 -3.36 1.46 18.03
N LEU A 18 -3.27 1.89 16.78
CA LEU A 18 -2.42 3.01 16.38
C LEU A 18 -2.81 4.31 17.09
N ARG A 19 -4.11 4.58 17.20
CA ARG A 19 -4.59 5.78 17.93
C ARG A 19 -4.31 5.70 19.43
N VAL A 20 -4.43 4.52 20.04
CA VAL A 20 -4.07 4.31 21.45
C VAL A 20 -2.59 4.61 21.68
N ASP A 21 -1.74 4.21 20.74
CA ASP A 21 -0.29 4.45 20.80
C ASP A 21 0.12 5.85 20.30
N GLY A 22 -0.83 6.68 19.88
CA GLY A 22 -0.55 8.03 19.37
C GLY A 22 0.12 8.04 18.00
N VAL A 23 -0.06 6.98 17.20
CA VAL A 23 0.52 6.87 15.86
C VAL A 23 -0.45 7.41 14.81
N VAL A 24 0.07 8.25 13.91
CA VAL A 24 -0.65 8.79 12.76
C VAL A 24 -0.16 8.10 11.50
N VAL A 25 -1.08 7.70 10.63
CA VAL A 25 -0.77 7.07 9.33
C VAL A 25 -0.94 8.11 8.23
N GLU A 26 0.12 8.30 7.44
CA GLU A 26 0.10 9.25 6.31
C GLU A 26 0.52 8.56 5.02
N PRO A 27 -0.18 8.77 3.90
CA PRO A 27 0.25 8.32 2.59
C PRO A 27 1.35 9.24 2.04
N LEU A 28 2.30 8.64 1.30
CA LEU A 28 3.45 9.36 0.74
C LEU A 28 3.27 9.75 -0.73
N ASP A 29 2.28 9.19 -1.43
CA ASP A 29 2.15 9.28 -2.89
C ASP A 29 3.36 8.71 -3.65
N GLY A 30 3.80 7.53 -3.23
CA GLY A 30 4.94 6.83 -3.79
C GLY A 30 6.22 6.99 -2.97
N VAL A 31 7.28 6.32 -3.41
CA VAL A 31 8.57 6.28 -2.71
C VAL A 31 9.57 7.33 -3.21
N ASP A 32 9.25 8.03 -4.28
CA ASP A 32 10.10 9.11 -4.77
C ASP A 32 10.13 10.24 -3.74
N GLY A 33 11.32 10.73 -3.41
CA GLY A 33 11.48 11.72 -2.36
C GLY A 33 11.37 11.19 -0.92
N LEU A 34 11.39 9.87 -0.72
CA LEU A 34 11.27 9.28 0.61
C LEU A 34 12.37 9.76 1.57
N ALA A 35 13.61 9.86 1.10
CA ALA A 35 14.73 10.31 1.92
C ALA A 35 14.51 11.74 2.44
N GLU A 36 14.02 12.62 1.59
CA GLU A 36 13.69 14.01 1.92
C GLU A 36 12.54 14.09 2.93
N ARG A 37 11.49 13.27 2.74
CA ARG A 37 10.36 13.18 3.67
C ARG A 37 10.80 12.67 5.04
N ILE A 38 11.67 11.69 5.09
CA ILE A 38 12.26 11.19 6.34
C ILE A 38 13.08 12.29 7.03
N ALA A 39 13.91 13.00 6.28
CA ALA A 39 14.71 14.10 6.83
C ALA A 39 13.84 15.22 7.40
N GLU A 40 12.78 15.60 6.71
CA GLU A 40 11.80 16.59 7.17
C GLU A 40 11.08 16.15 8.46
N PHE A 41 10.77 14.87 8.57
CA PHE A 41 10.16 14.32 9.78
C PHE A 41 11.09 14.40 10.98
N GLY A 42 12.41 14.28 10.79
CA GLY A 42 13.42 14.38 11.84
C GLY A 42 13.37 13.23 12.83
N PRO A 43 13.59 11.97 12.40
CA PRO A 43 13.56 10.82 13.29
C PRO A 43 14.53 10.98 14.46
N ALA A 44 14.09 10.60 15.66
CA ALA A 44 14.84 10.72 16.91
C ALA A 44 14.39 9.62 17.88
N PRO A 45 15.08 9.41 19.01
CA PRO A 45 14.68 8.39 19.99
C PRO A 45 13.23 8.50 20.47
N HIS A 46 12.73 9.72 20.59
CA HIS A 46 11.35 10.03 21.01
C HIS A 46 10.40 10.30 19.84
N ARG A 47 10.89 10.21 18.61
CA ARG A 47 10.15 10.51 17.38
C ARG A 47 10.49 9.47 16.31
N ARG A 48 10.01 8.27 16.52
CA ARG A 48 10.28 7.14 15.62
C ARG A 48 9.35 7.15 14.43
N LEU A 49 9.83 6.60 13.32
CA LEU A 49 9.12 6.52 12.06
C LEU A 49 9.08 5.08 11.56
N GLY A 50 7.88 4.60 11.22
CA GLY A 50 7.69 3.38 10.45
C GLY A 50 7.30 3.74 9.02
N VAL A 51 7.92 3.08 8.04
CA VAL A 51 7.61 3.26 6.62
C VAL A 51 7.21 1.90 6.05
N LEU A 52 6.02 1.84 5.44
CA LEU A 52 5.52 0.67 4.73
C LEU A 52 5.55 0.97 3.23
N VAL A 53 6.27 0.16 2.48
CA VAL A 53 6.39 0.29 1.03
C VAL A 53 5.82 -0.91 0.30
N ASP A 54 5.33 -0.69 -0.91
CA ASP A 54 4.83 -1.73 -1.78
C ASP A 54 5.98 -2.52 -2.41
N HIS A 55 5.67 -3.72 -2.90
CA HIS A 55 6.58 -4.53 -3.74
C HIS A 55 8.03 -4.61 -3.22
N LEU A 56 8.19 -4.75 -1.91
CA LEU A 56 9.51 -4.88 -1.27
C LEU A 56 10.06 -6.28 -1.51
N ILE A 57 10.66 -6.48 -2.67
CA ILE A 57 11.34 -7.71 -3.07
C ILE A 57 12.79 -7.41 -3.45
N ALA A 58 13.65 -8.43 -3.38
CA ALA A 58 15.06 -8.28 -3.75
C ALA A 58 15.22 -7.71 -5.17
N GLY A 59 16.06 -6.69 -5.32
CA GLY A 59 16.33 -6.03 -6.60
C GLY A 59 15.28 -5.04 -7.07
N SER A 60 14.17 -4.83 -6.34
CA SER A 60 13.18 -3.80 -6.66
C SER A 60 13.72 -2.38 -6.43
N LYS A 61 13.05 -1.38 -7.01
CA LYS A 61 13.34 0.03 -6.74
C LYS A 61 13.21 0.33 -5.25
N GLU A 62 12.16 -0.17 -4.63
CA GLU A 62 11.86 -0.02 -3.22
C GLU A 62 12.96 -0.62 -2.34
N SER A 63 13.43 -1.83 -2.64
CA SER A 63 14.50 -2.47 -1.87
C SER A 63 15.82 -1.69 -1.97
N ARG A 64 16.13 -1.10 -3.11
CA ARG A 64 17.33 -0.27 -3.28
C ARG A 64 17.24 1.04 -2.50
N LEU A 65 16.07 1.68 -2.49
CA LEU A 65 15.83 2.88 -1.70
C LEU A 65 15.92 2.59 -0.20
N VAL A 66 15.34 1.50 0.25
CA VAL A 66 15.39 1.06 1.65
C VAL A 66 16.80 0.78 2.11
N GLN A 67 17.63 0.13 1.30
CA GLN A 67 19.03 -0.14 1.62
C GLN A 67 19.87 1.13 1.78
N ALA A 68 19.50 2.22 1.12
CA ALA A 68 20.18 3.52 1.24
C ALA A 68 19.76 4.28 2.51
N LEU A 69 18.65 3.90 3.14
CA LEU A 69 18.13 4.55 4.34
C LEU A 69 18.63 3.83 5.59
N ARG A 70 19.51 4.47 6.36
CA ARG A 70 20.04 3.92 7.60
C ARG A 70 19.80 4.90 8.74
N SER A 71 18.89 4.53 9.63
CA SER A 71 18.65 5.25 10.88
C SER A 71 18.14 4.28 11.92
N PRO A 72 18.62 4.34 13.18
CA PRO A 72 18.10 3.49 14.26
C PRO A 72 16.69 3.85 14.69
N TYR A 73 16.17 4.99 14.23
CA TYR A 73 14.83 5.51 14.57
C TYR A 73 13.82 5.38 13.44
N VAL A 74 14.23 4.77 12.33
CA VAL A 74 13.39 4.52 11.16
C VAL A 74 13.35 3.03 10.89
N LEU A 75 12.17 2.45 10.93
CA LEU A 75 11.92 1.09 10.46
C LEU A 75 11.26 1.18 9.09
N VAL A 76 11.91 0.63 8.08
CA VAL A 76 11.30 0.47 6.75
C VAL A 76 10.95 -1.00 6.57
N THR A 77 9.71 -1.26 6.27
CA THR A 77 9.19 -2.59 5.99
C THR A 77 8.29 -2.54 4.76
N GLY A 78 7.82 -3.68 4.32
CA GLY A 78 6.95 -3.74 3.14
C GLY A 78 6.41 -5.13 2.91
N HIS A 79 5.75 -5.28 1.78
CA HIS A 79 5.16 -6.53 1.32
C HIS A 79 5.60 -6.85 -0.11
N PRO A 80 5.54 -8.14 -0.51
CA PRO A 80 5.96 -8.55 -1.84
C PRO A 80 4.89 -8.34 -2.92
N TYR A 81 3.72 -7.85 -2.56
CA TYR A 81 2.61 -7.65 -3.48
C TYR A 81 2.88 -6.49 -4.45
N VAL A 82 2.34 -6.57 -5.64
CA VAL A 82 2.38 -5.48 -6.62
C VAL A 82 1.50 -4.32 -6.14
N ASP A 83 0.39 -4.65 -5.47
CA ASP A 83 -0.55 -3.67 -4.92
C ASP A 83 -1.15 -4.19 -3.61
N ILE A 84 -1.43 -3.29 -2.69
CA ILE A 84 -1.98 -3.60 -1.37
C ILE A 84 -3.32 -4.35 -1.41
N TRP A 85 -4.08 -4.24 -2.50
CA TRP A 85 -5.30 -5.02 -2.65
C TRP A 85 -5.06 -6.52 -2.47
N GLN A 86 -3.90 -6.99 -2.92
CA GLN A 86 -3.51 -8.40 -2.81
C GLN A 86 -3.28 -8.87 -1.36
N ALA A 87 -3.15 -7.97 -0.42
CA ALA A 87 -3.08 -8.30 0.99
C ALA A 87 -4.43 -8.78 1.54
N VAL A 88 -5.53 -8.41 0.88
CA VAL A 88 -6.86 -8.90 1.23
C VAL A 88 -7.08 -10.28 0.62
N ARG A 89 -7.53 -11.23 1.45
CA ARG A 89 -7.80 -12.59 0.97
C ARG A 89 -8.85 -12.59 -0.13
N PRO A 90 -8.61 -13.25 -1.26
CA PRO A 90 -9.56 -13.30 -2.38
C PRO A 90 -10.97 -13.73 -1.97
N ALA A 91 -11.08 -14.75 -1.10
CA ALA A 91 -12.36 -15.25 -0.61
C ALA A 91 -13.17 -14.19 0.14
N ALA A 92 -12.52 -13.26 0.84
CA ALA A 92 -13.21 -12.17 1.54
C ALA A 92 -13.93 -11.23 0.57
N VAL A 93 -13.39 -11.09 -0.62
CA VAL A 93 -13.96 -10.22 -1.69
C VAL A 93 -14.91 -11.01 -2.61
N GLY A 94 -15.02 -12.31 -2.40
CA GLY A 94 -15.87 -13.18 -3.22
C GLY A 94 -15.27 -13.59 -4.56
N ILE A 95 -13.95 -13.61 -4.66
CA ILE A 95 -13.22 -14.06 -5.85
C ILE A 95 -12.37 -15.30 -5.54
N HIS A 96 -12.01 -16.07 -6.56
CA HIS A 96 -11.17 -17.27 -6.38
C HIS A 96 -9.70 -16.95 -6.17
N GLY A 97 -9.22 -15.88 -6.78
CA GLY A 97 -7.84 -15.42 -6.68
C GLY A 97 -7.70 -14.06 -7.34
N TRP A 98 -6.65 -13.34 -6.98
CA TRP A 98 -6.33 -12.09 -7.65
C TRP A 98 -5.82 -12.39 -9.06
N PRO A 99 -6.40 -11.77 -10.11
CA PRO A 99 -5.99 -12.01 -11.49
C PRO A 99 -4.54 -11.61 -11.73
N GLU A 100 -3.85 -12.35 -12.59
CA GLU A 100 -2.59 -11.89 -13.15
C GLU A 100 -2.85 -10.79 -14.17
N VAL A 101 -2.05 -9.73 -14.11
CA VAL A 101 -2.15 -8.60 -15.02
C VAL A 101 -0.90 -8.56 -15.90
N PRO A 102 -1.05 -8.47 -17.23
CA PRO A 102 0.09 -8.41 -18.14
C PRO A 102 0.99 -7.18 -17.87
N ARG A 103 2.28 -7.32 -18.17
CA ARG A 103 3.21 -6.19 -18.10
C ARG A 103 2.72 -5.04 -18.99
N GLY A 104 2.91 -3.81 -18.50
CA GLY A 104 2.50 -2.61 -19.22
C GLY A 104 1.03 -2.21 -19.03
N VAL A 105 0.22 -3.07 -18.40
CA VAL A 105 -1.15 -2.73 -18.01
C VAL A 105 -1.13 -2.25 -16.55
N PRO A 106 -1.71 -1.10 -16.23
CA PRO A 106 -1.88 -0.67 -14.84
C PRO A 106 -2.61 -1.74 -14.03
N TRP A 107 -2.04 -2.17 -12.92
CA TRP A 107 -2.50 -3.37 -12.21
C TRP A 107 -3.98 -3.29 -11.81
N LYS A 108 -4.39 -2.19 -11.21
CA LYS A 108 -5.78 -2.00 -10.76
C LYS A 108 -6.77 -2.03 -11.92
N GLU A 109 -6.43 -1.41 -13.05
CA GLU A 109 -7.25 -1.48 -14.26
C GLU A 109 -7.37 -2.91 -14.79
N GLY A 110 -6.25 -3.64 -14.87
CA GLY A 110 -6.22 -5.02 -15.33
C GLY A 110 -7.07 -5.93 -14.44
N VAL A 111 -6.99 -5.78 -13.13
CA VAL A 111 -7.81 -6.52 -12.17
C VAL A 111 -9.29 -6.20 -12.36
N CYS A 112 -9.65 -4.93 -12.43
CA CYS A 112 -11.04 -4.52 -12.63
C CYS A 112 -11.62 -5.09 -13.93
N ARG A 113 -10.87 -5.07 -15.02
CA ARG A 113 -11.30 -5.68 -16.30
C ARG A 113 -11.48 -7.19 -16.17
N ALA A 114 -10.52 -7.88 -15.57
CA ALA A 114 -10.56 -9.33 -15.43
C ALA A 114 -11.72 -9.80 -14.54
N LEU A 115 -12.08 -9.03 -13.52
CA LEU A 115 -13.16 -9.35 -12.59
C LEU A 115 -14.52 -8.77 -13.00
N GLY A 116 -14.59 -8.00 -14.08
CA GLY A 116 -15.82 -7.33 -14.49
C GLY A 116 -16.23 -6.17 -13.55
N TRP A 117 -15.27 -5.61 -12.81
CA TRP A 117 -15.49 -4.46 -11.93
C TRP A 117 -15.38 -3.15 -12.74
N VAL A 118 -16.39 -2.93 -13.52
CA VAL A 118 -16.46 -1.83 -14.48
C VAL A 118 -17.73 -1.02 -14.26
N ASP A 119 -17.74 0.22 -14.75
CA ASP A 119 -18.92 1.07 -14.74
C ASP A 119 -19.93 0.62 -15.80
N ARG A 120 -21.04 1.37 -15.94
CA ARG A 120 -22.11 1.08 -16.92
C ARG A 120 -21.62 1.11 -18.37
N ARG A 121 -20.51 1.78 -18.66
CA ARG A 121 -19.87 1.87 -19.97
C ARG A 121 -18.81 0.80 -20.21
N GLY A 122 -18.59 -0.09 -19.24
CA GLY A 122 -17.55 -1.11 -19.31
C GLY A 122 -16.14 -0.56 -19.01
N ILE A 123 -16.02 0.59 -18.38
CA ILE A 123 -14.75 1.20 -18.03
C ILE A 123 -14.36 0.77 -16.61
N PRO A 124 -13.09 0.34 -16.36
CA PRO A 124 -12.61 0.03 -15.04
C PRO A 124 -12.83 1.18 -14.07
N ASP A 125 -13.31 0.85 -12.87
CA ASP A 125 -13.53 1.82 -11.80
C ASP A 125 -12.75 1.38 -10.53
N PRO A 126 -11.45 1.66 -10.46
CA PRO A 126 -10.63 1.27 -9.31
C PRO A 126 -11.08 1.90 -8.01
N ALA A 127 -11.59 3.13 -8.02
CA ALA A 127 -12.04 3.81 -6.81
C ALA A 127 -13.25 3.10 -6.18
N GLN A 128 -14.26 2.79 -6.97
CA GLN A 128 -15.44 2.05 -6.51
C GLN A 128 -15.08 0.61 -6.12
N SER A 129 -14.20 -0.02 -6.89
CA SER A 129 -13.73 -1.38 -6.60
C SER A 129 -12.96 -1.45 -5.29
N TRP A 130 -12.15 -0.43 -4.99
CA TRP A 130 -11.45 -0.35 -3.72
C TRP A 130 -12.40 -0.27 -2.52
N CYS A 131 -13.48 0.49 -2.63
CA CYS A 131 -14.51 0.51 -1.57
C CYS A 131 -15.03 -0.90 -1.28
N ARG A 132 -15.30 -1.69 -2.31
CA ARG A 132 -15.72 -3.10 -2.17
C ARG A 132 -14.67 -3.94 -1.45
N VAL A 133 -13.39 -3.78 -1.82
CA VAL A 133 -12.29 -4.52 -1.18
C VAL A 133 -12.15 -4.12 0.27
N LEU A 134 -12.16 -2.83 0.56
CA LEU A 134 -12.02 -2.31 1.92
C LEU A 134 -13.20 -2.72 2.82
N ASP A 135 -14.41 -2.71 2.31
CA ASP A 135 -15.61 -3.10 3.05
C ASP A 135 -15.61 -4.60 3.41
N SER A 136 -14.83 -5.42 2.71
CA SER A 136 -14.69 -6.85 3.00
C SER A 136 -13.77 -7.15 4.19
N VAL A 137 -13.07 -6.15 4.66
CA VAL A 137 -12.08 -6.28 5.76
C VAL A 137 -12.70 -6.02 7.13
#